data_fe6ebe66a724621114a12b98e325d4b2
#
_entry.id   fe6ebe66a724621114a12b98e325d4b2
#
_cell.length_a   1.000
_cell.length_b   1.000
_cell.length_c   1.000
_cell.angle_alpha   90.00
_cell.angle_beta   90.00
_cell.angle_gamma   90.00
#
_symmetry.space_group_name_H-M   'P 1'
#
loop_
_entity.id
_entity.type
_entity.pdbx_description
1 polymer ?
#
loop_
_entity_poly.entity_id
_entity_poly.type
_entity_poly.pdbx_seq_one_letter_code
_entity_poly.pdbx_strand_id
1 'polypeptide(L)'
;GYKNIYSYTTTLGDATKAAKNMTGRDSNKMAYVLLGDPALRLNFPTDYQIRTTTKLDTLHALNVQTIKGYVMAENGDTASWFNGQLYVTIWDKMQQISTRDNDEPDEANKVKILFDDYPNILFSGQANIVDGKFEYTFMVPKDIRYNYGAGRIAYYAYDTESGEEGIGHFENFIIGGSSTVEIVDTIGPDIQLYLNNPAFVDGGKTYEHPHFYANIYDANGINTVGSGIGHDLLLMLDDDPQQTYVLNDYFMAQNNSYQQGLVSYKMPEMTEGLHSLTFRAWDLLNNSNTSKLNFQVVTGLDPQIYQALAYPTPVSVTGVLNFHIEYDQPDE
;
A
#
# COMPACT_ATOMS: atom_id res chain seq x y z
N GLY A 1 3.95 12.83 -22.17
CA GLY A 1 4.70 12.13 -23.16
C GLY A 1 4.65 10.60 -23.15
N TYR A 2 4.64 9.89 -22.04
CA TYR A 2 4.71 8.42 -22.01
C TYR A 2 3.42 7.71 -22.45
N LYS A 3 2.27 8.36 -22.42
CA LYS A 3 0.96 7.77 -22.78
C LYS A 3 0.87 7.24 -24.22
N ASN A 4 1.77 7.59 -25.12
CA ASN A 4 1.73 7.19 -26.54
C ASN A 4 2.73 6.09 -26.92
N ILE A 5 3.57 5.61 -25.99
CA ILE A 5 4.61 4.60 -26.29
C ILE A 5 4.11 3.18 -26.03
N TYR A 6 3.18 3.01 -25.07
CA TYR A 6 2.59 1.72 -24.74
C TYR A 6 1.20 1.59 -25.36
N SER A 7 1.10 0.84 -26.43
CA SER A 7 -0.16 0.15 -26.73
C SER A 7 -0.12 -1.21 -26.03
N TYR A 8 -1.25 -1.73 -25.60
CA TYR A 8 -1.40 -3.05 -24.95
C TYR A 8 -0.82 -4.23 -25.76
N THR A 9 -0.46 -3.99 -27.00
CA THR A 9 0.15 -4.98 -27.91
C THR A 9 1.66 -4.84 -28.04
N THR A 10 2.28 -3.85 -27.42
CA THR A 10 3.71 -3.53 -27.59
C THR A 10 4.57 -4.36 -26.65
N THR A 11 5.61 -5.02 -27.19
CA THR A 11 6.60 -5.72 -26.37
C THR A 11 7.53 -4.74 -25.66
N LEU A 12 8.20 -5.16 -24.58
CA LEU A 12 9.20 -4.35 -23.87
C LEU A 12 10.33 -3.92 -24.80
N GLY A 13 10.74 -4.78 -25.73
CA GLY A 13 11.74 -4.47 -26.74
C GLY A 13 11.30 -3.37 -27.70
N ASP A 14 10.08 -3.44 -28.22
CA ASP A 14 9.52 -2.41 -29.10
C ASP A 14 9.36 -1.08 -28.37
N ALA A 15 8.88 -1.09 -27.13
CA ALA A 15 8.77 0.11 -26.31
C ALA A 15 10.15 0.75 -26.05
N THR A 16 11.16 -0.04 -25.71
CA THR A 16 12.53 0.41 -25.50
C THR A 16 13.12 1.00 -26.80
N LYS A 17 12.90 0.33 -27.93
CA LYS A 17 13.31 0.82 -29.25
C LYS A 17 12.63 2.15 -29.59
N ALA A 18 11.32 2.25 -29.37
CA ALA A 18 10.57 3.48 -29.61
C ALA A 18 11.07 4.63 -28.75
N ALA A 19 11.28 4.40 -27.43
CA ALA A 19 11.83 5.39 -26.51
C ALA A 19 13.22 5.89 -26.97
N LYS A 20 14.12 4.97 -27.35
CA LYS A 20 15.44 5.34 -27.86
C LYS A 20 15.39 6.12 -29.18
N ASN A 21 14.42 5.86 -30.03
CA ASN A 21 14.26 6.59 -31.30
C ASN A 21 13.66 7.99 -31.11
N MET A 22 12.86 8.19 -30.05
CA MET A 22 12.29 9.50 -29.74
C MET A 22 13.28 10.46 -29.07
N THR A 23 14.28 9.94 -28.38
CA THR A 23 15.40 10.76 -27.85
C THR A 23 16.37 11.08 -28.95
N GLY A 24 16.78 12.35 -29.10
CA GLY A 24 17.73 12.80 -30.11
C GLY A 24 19.11 12.10 -30.03
N ARG A 25 20.15 12.72 -30.50
CA ARG A 25 21.55 12.23 -30.38
C ARG A 25 22.03 12.48 -28.94
N ASP A 26 21.69 11.58 -28.03
CA ASP A 26 22.17 11.59 -26.67
C ASP A 26 23.01 10.33 -26.43
N SER A 27 24.24 10.48 -25.93
CA SER A 27 25.15 9.37 -25.62
C SER A 27 24.55 8.47 -24.52
N ASN A 28 23.78 9.03 -23.58
CA ASN A 28 23.19 8.29 -22.48
C ASN A 28 22.17 7.24 -22.96
N LYS A 29 21.46 7.51 -24.07
CA LYS A 29 20.53 6.52 -24.62
C LYS A 29 21.18 5.19 -25.00
N MET A 30 22.47 5.21 -25.33
CA MET A 30 23.23 4.01 -25.65
C MET A 30 23.58 3.21 -24.41
N ALA A 31 23.66 3.86 -23.25
CA ALA A 31 23.93 3.22 -21.96
C ALA A 31 22.71 2.50 -21.36
N TYR A 32 21.50 2.89 -21.75
CA TYR A 32 20.29 2.20 -21.28
C TYR A 32 20.14 0.84 -21.97
N VAL A 33 20.08 -0.22 -21.17
CA VAL A 33 19.91 -1.60 -21.63
C VAL A 33 18.64 -2.16 -20.98
N LEU A 34 17.79 -2.82 -21.77
CA LEU A 34 16.69 -3.60 -21.24
C LEU A 34 17.25 -4.87 -20.60
N LEU A 35 17.09 -5.00 -19.28
CA LEU A 35 17.40 -6.23 -18.54
C LEU A 35 16.13 -7.09 -18.49
N GLY A 36 16.11 -8.17 -19.26
CA GLY A 36 14.97 -9.09 -19.36
C GLY A 36 14.66 -9.49 -20.80
N ASP A 37 13.58 -10.26 -20.98
CA ASP A 37 13.15 -10.70 -22.30
C ASP A 37 12.47 -9.58 -23.08
N PRO A 38 13.03 -9.14 -24.24
CA PRO A 38 12.44 -8.09 -25.06
C PRO A 38 11.09 -8.49 -25.70
N ALA A 39 10.77 -9.79 -25.77
CA ALA A 39 9.50 -10.28 -26.29
C ALA A 39 8.37 -10.21 -25.26
N LEU A 40 8.70 -10.00 -23.98
CA LEU A 40 7.72 -9.90 -22.91
C LEU A 40 6.78 -8.71 -23.15
N ARG A 41 5.50 -8.91 -22.88
CA ARG A 41 4.49 -7.85 -22.85
C ARG A 41 4.05 -7.60 -21.42
N LEU A 42 3.83 -6.33 -21.09
CA LEU A 42 3.21 -5.99 -19.81
C LEU A 42 1.72 -6.34 -19.91
N ASN A 43 1.26 -7.09 -18.92
CA ASN A 43 -0.17 -7.39 -18.80
C ASN A 43 -0.84 -6.20 -18.11
N PHE A 44 -1.51 -5.35 -18.90
CA PHE A 44 -2.38 -4.29 -18.37
C PHE A 44 -3.82 -4.79 -18.41
N PRO A 45 -4.56 -4.75 -17.30
CA PRO A 45 -5.98 -5.08 -17.30
C PRO A 45 -6.74 -4.12 -18.24
N THR A 46 -7.42 -4.66 -19.24
CA THR A 46 -8.14 -3.86 -20.25
C THR A 46 -9.61 -4.18 -20.32
N ASP A 47 -10.01 -5.37 -19.87
CA ASP A 47 -11.33 -5.93 -20.12
C ASP A 47 -12.40 -5.31 -19.20
N TYR A 48 -11.97 -4.85 -18.03
CA TYR A 48 -12.85 -4.21 -17.07
C TYR A 48 -12.33 -2.84 -16.65
N GLN A 49 -13.25 -1.88 -16.57
CA GLN A 49 -12.97 -0.52 -16.10
C GLN A 49 -13.70 -0.24 -14.80
N ILE A 50 -13.01 0.33 -13.84
CA ILE A 50 -13.62 0.71 -12.57
C ILE A 50 -14.16 2.13 -12.68
N ARG A 51 -15.43 2.32 -12.34
CA ARG A 51 -16.15 3.60 -12.44
C ARG A 51 -16.68 4.04 -11.10
N THR A 52 -16.42 5.28 -10.72
CA THR A 52 -17.01 5.95 -9.55
C THR A 52 -18.37 6.50 -9.91
N THR A 53 -19.39 6.23 -9.10
CA THR A 53 -20.75 6.78 -9.22
C THR A 53 -21.03 7.91 -8.23
N THR A 54 -20.32 7.91 -7.09
CA THR A 54 -20.45 8.99 -6.11
C THR A 54 -20.02 10.31 -6.75
N LYS A 55 -20.88 11.30 -6.68
CA LYS A 55 -20.51 12.68 -7.06
C LYS A 55 -19.70 13.27 -5.90
N LEU A 56 -18.42 13.44 -6.10
CA LEU A 56 -17.54 14.15 -5.18
C LEU A 56 -17.47 15.62 -5.59
N ASP A 57 -17.48 16.51 -4.60
CA ASP A 57 -17.25 17.94 -4.79
C ASP A 57 -15.90 18.31 -4.18
N THR A 58 -15.91 18.83 -2.97
CA THR A 58 -14.70 19.18 -2.24
C THR A 58 -14.54 18.28 -1.00
N LEU A 59 -13.39 17.68 -0.87
CA LEU A 59 -12.98 16.93 0.31
C LEU A 59 -12.16 17.83 1.23
N HIS A 60 -12.67 18.07 2.43
CA HIS A 60 -11.97 18.83 3.46
C HIS A 60 -11.25 17.93 4.45
N ALA A 61 -10.19 18.40 5.08
CA ALA A 61 -9.56 17.69 6.18
C ALA A 61 -10.59 17.24 7.22
N LEU A 62 -10.46 16.03 7.73
CA LEU A 62 -11.35 15.37 8.70
C LEU A 62 -12.77 15.09 8.19
N ASN A 63 -13.04 15.24 6.89
CA ASN A 63 -14.30 14.72 6.33
C ASN A 63 -14.25 13.21 6.21
N VAL A 64 -15.33 12.56 6.65
CA VAL A 64 -15.61 11.15 6.34
C VAL A 64 -16.37 11.09 5.02
N GLN A 65 -15.85 10.33 4.08
CA GLN A 65 -16.42 10.20 2.74
C GLN A 65 -16.65 8.74 2.37
N THR A 66 -17.88 8.45 1.91
CA THR A 66 -18.22 7.14 1.32
C THR A 66 -18.25 7.26 -0.19
N ILE A 67 -17.51 6.39 -0.85
CA ILE A 67 -17.43 6.31 -2.31
C ILE A 67 -18.04 4.99 -2.77
N LYS A 68 -18.89 5.09 -3.80
CA LYS A 68 -19.53 3.96 -4.47
C LYS A 68 -19.14 3.93 -5.94
N GLY A 69 -19.11 2.75 -6.49
CA GLY A 69 -18.82 2.56 -7.90
C GLY A 69 -19.16 1.15 -8.38
N TYR A 70 -18.73 0.87 -9.60
CA TYR A 70 -18.97 -0.42 -10.21
C TYR A 70 -17.83 -0.80 -11.18
N VAL A 71 -17.74 -2.09 -11.44
CA VAL A 71 -16.91 -2.68 -12.48
C VAL A 71 -17.69 -2.65 -13.80
N MET A 72 -17.16 -1.99 -14.80
CA MET A 72 -17.78 -1.84 -16.12
C MET A 72 -17.13 -2.85 -17.09
N ALA A 73 -17.95 -3.67 -17.71
CA ALA A 73 -17.56 -4.58 -18.79
C ALA A 73 -17.36 -3.81 -20.13
N GLU A 74 -16.79 -4.48 -21.12
CA GLU A 74 -16.49 -3.91 -22.44
C GLU A 74 -17.75 -3.31 -23.14
N ASN A 75 -18.92 -3.94 -22.93
CA ASN A 75 -20.19 -3.46 -23.48
C ASN A 75 -20.76 -2.21 -22.81
N GLY A 76 -20.09 -1.71 -21.76
CA GLY A 76 -20.49 -0.54 -20.99
C GLY A 76 -21.42 -0.81 -19.80
N ASP A 77 -21.88 -2.05 -19.64
CA ASP A 77 -22.75 -2.45 -18.52
C ASP A 77 -21.95 -2.79 -17.25
N THR A 78 -22.65 -2.87 -16.11
CA THR A 78 -22.06 -3.39 -14.88
C THR A 78 -21.78 -4.89 -15.03
N ALA A 79 -20.53 -5.30 -14.79
CA ALA A 79 -20.12 -6.70 -14.76
C ALA A 79 -20.65 -7.38 -13.48
N SER A 80 -21.94 -7.74 -13.45
CA SER A 80 -22.59 -8.27 -12.24
C SER A 80 -22.07 -9.65 -11.80
N TRP A 81 -21.30 -10.31 -12.63
CA TRP A 81 -20.60 -11.56 -12.29
C TRP A 81 -19.25 -11.36 -11.60
N PHE A 82 -18.69 -10.14 -11.64
CA PHE A 82 -17.40 -9.83 -11.04
C PHE A 82 -17.53 -9.74 -9.51
N ASN A 83 -16.86 -10.64 -8.79
CA ASN A 83 -16.84 -10.71 -7.33
C ASN A 83 -15.40 -10.86 -6.84
N GLY A 84 -14.97 -9.95 -5.96
CA GLY A 84 -13.58 -9.99 -5.51
C GLY A 84 -13.15 -8.81 -4.70
N GLN A 85 -11.92 -8.36 -4.92
CA GLN A 85 -11.27 -7.30 -4.15
C GLN A 85 -11.03 -6.06 -5.02
N LEU A 86 -11.28 -4.90 -4.42
CA LEU A 86 -10.90 -3.59 -4.93
C LEU A 86 -9.76 -3.04 -4.08
N TYR A 87 -8.68 -2.63 -4.72
CA TYR A 87 -7.59 -1.88 -4.11
C TYR A 87 -7.72 -0.42 -4.52
N VAL A 88 -7.69 0.46 -3.54
CA VAL A 88 -7.91 1.91 -3.73
C VAL A 88 -6.72 2.67 -3.21
N THR A 89 -6.22 3.61 -4.01
CA THR A 89 -5.26 4.61 -3.55
C THR A 89 -5.78 6.00 -3.89
N ILE A 90 -5.83 6.88 -2.89
CA ILE A 90 -6.28 8.27 -3.03
C ILE A 90 -5.09 9.17 -2.75
N TRP A 91 -4.74 10.01 -3.72
CA TRP A 91 -3.70 11.01 -3.58
C TRP A 91 -4.26 12.40 -3.30
N ASP A 92 -3.52 13.16 -2.53
CA ASP A 92 -3.70 14.59 -2.40
C ASP A 92 -3.47 15.26 -3.77
N LYS A 93 -3.58 16.56 -3.81
CA LYS A 93 -3.40 17.35 -5.02
C LYS A 93 -1.97 17.25 -5.57
N MET A 94 -1.87 17.37 -6.88
CA MET A 94 -0.62 17.45 -7.61
C MET A 94 0.27 18.59 -7.08
N GLN A 95 1.56 18.34 -6.99
CA GLN A 95 2.58 19.28 -6.55
C GLN A 95 3.70 19.36 -7.56
N GLN A 96 4.25 20.54 -7.69
CA GLN A 96 5.49 20.73 -8.42
C GLN A 96 6.67 20.43 -7.47
N ILE A 97 7.44 19.43 -7.81
CA ILE A 97 8.65 19.04 -7.08
C ILE A 97 9.88 19.21 -7.97
N SER A 98 11.06 19.19 -7.39
CA SER A 98 12.32 19.39 -8.13
C SER A 98 13.24 18.20 -7.96
N THR A 99 14.02 17.91 -9.01
CA THR A 99 15.14 16.97 -8.92
C THR A 99 16.19 17.47 -7.94
N ARG A 100 16.97 16.55 -7.36
CA ARG A 100 18.03 16.89 -6.38
C ARG A 100 19.34 17.29 -7.02
N ASP A 101 19.59 16.91 -8.29
CA ASP A 101 20.85 17.05 -9.00
C ASP A 101 22.05 16.55 -8.16
N ASN A 102 22.02 15.26 -7.83
CA ASN A 102 22.98 14.64 -6.90
C ASN A 102 24.41 14.55 -7.48
N ASP A 103 24.57 14.71 -8.81
CA ASP A 103 25.87 14.62 -9.48
C ASP A 103 26.71 15.90 -9.32
N GLU A 104 26.05 17.03 -8.96
CA GLU A 104 26.73 18.30 -8.73
C GLU A 104 26.94 18.51 -7.22
N PRO A 105 28.20 18.53 -6.74
CA PRO A 105 28.50 18.70 -5.31
C PRO A 105 28.28 20.14 -4.80
N ASP A 106 28.34 21.14 -5.69
CA ASP A 106 28.14 22.55 -5.32
C ASP A 106 26.68 22.93 -5.50
N GLU A 107 25.98 23.26 -4.40
CA GLU A 107 24.56 23.67 -4.40
C GLU A 107 24.30 24.87 -5.33
N ALA A 108 25.27 25.79 -5.49
CA ALA A 108 25.13 26.96 -6.35
C ALA A 108 25.08 26.62 -7.85
N ASN A 109 25.63 25.48 -8.23
CA ASN A 109 25.72 25.02 -9.61
C ASN A 109 24.64 23.98 -9.98
N LYS A 110 23.84 23.53 -9.01
CA LYS A 110 22.77 22.55 -9.23
C LYS A 110 21.70 23.06 -10.18
N VAL A 111 21.43 22.28 -11.21
CA VAL A 111 20.34 22.50 -12.17
C VAL A 111 19.12 21.67 -11.77
N LYS A 112 18.22 22.25 -10.98
CA LYS A 112 16.99 21.58 -10.53
C LYS A 112 15.91 21.66 -11.59
N ILE A 113 15.46 20.48 -12.04
CA ILE A 113 14.34 20.35 -13.00
C ILE A 113 13.04 20.20 -12.22
N LEU A 114 12.08 21.07 -12.53
CA LEU A 114 10.74 21.00 -11.95
C LEU A 114 9.87 20.01 -12.72
N PHE A 115 9.11 19.19 -12.00
CA PHE A 115 8.13 18.28 -12.55
C PHE A 115 6.92 18.13 -11.61
N ASP A 116 5.79 17.74 -12.19
CA ASP A 116 4.55 17.56 -11.47
C ASP A 116 4.42 16.11 -11.00
N ASP A 117 4.06 15.91 -9.72
CA ASP A 117 3.88 14.60 -9.09
C ASP A 117 2.77 14.62 -8.03
N TYR A 118 2.31 13.45 -7.62
CA TYR A 118 1.38 13.22 -6.50
C TYR A 118 2.12 12.55 -5.33
N PRO A 119 2.92 13.31 -4.56
CA PRO A 119 3.79 12.71 -3.54
C PRO A 119 3.05 12.24 -2.29
N ASN A 120 1.82 12.69 -2.07
CA ASN A 120 1.09 12.43 -0.83
C ASN A 120 -0.12 11.53 -1.09
N ILE A 121 -0.12 10.36 -0.47
CA ILE A 121 -1.27 9.46 -0.42
C ILE A 121 -2.14 9.87 0.77
N LEU A 122 -3.44 10.03 0.60
CA LEU A 122 -4.42 10.29 1.66
C LEU A 122 -5.04 9.03 2.21
N PHE A 123 -5.17 8.02 1.38
CA PHE A 123 -5.76 6.74 1.76
C PHE A 123 -5.24 5.63 0.84
N SER A 124 -4.90 4.51 1.43
CA SER A 124 -4.65 3.24 0.73
C SER A 124 -5.42 2.14 1.45
N GLY A 125 -6.30 1.45 0.74
CA GLY A 125 -7.18 0.47 1.37
C GLY A 125 -7.79 -0.51 0.39
N GLN A 126 -8.61 -1.39 0.95
CA GLN A 126 -9.29 -2.47 0.23
C GLN A 126 -10.79 -2.43 0.48
N ALA A 127 -11.55 -2.86 -0.52
CA ALA A 127 -12.99 -3.04 -0.42
C ALA A 127 -13.45 -4.29 -1.17
N ASN A 128 -14.56 -4.88 -0.74
CA ASN A 128 -15.15 -5.99 -1.46
C ASN A 128 -15.93 -5.49 -2.68
N ILE A 129 -15.84 -6.26 -3.77
CA ILE A 129 -16.71 -6.13 -4.93
C ILE A 129 -17.73 -7.27 -4.86
N VAL A 130 -19.01 -6.92 -4.87
CA VAL A 130 -20.13 -7.88 -4.89
C VAL A 130 -21.08 -7.50 -6.01
N ASP A 131 -21.38 -8.46 -6.87
CA ASP A 131 -22.24 -8.25 -8.06
C ASP A 131 -21.76 -7.06 -8.93
N GLY A 132 -20.44 -6.94 -9.09
CA GLY A 132 -19.80 -5.87 -9.85
C GLY A 132 -19.88 -4.49 -9.20
N LYS A 133 -20.29 -4.36 -7.95
CA LYS A 133 -20.41 -3.08 -7.23
C LYS A 133 -19.54 -3.04 -6.00
N PHE A 134 -19.10 -1.84 -5.65
CA PHE A 134 -18.30 -1.62 -4.46
C PHE A 134 -18.73 -0.35 -3.71
N GLU A 135 -18.42 -0.35 -2.43
CA GLU A 135 -18.54 0.79 -1.55
C GLU A 135 -17.39 0.76 -0.54
N TYR A 136 -16.75 1.90 -0.33
CA TYR A 136 -15.75 2.06 0.73
C TYR A 136 -15.87 3.43 1.37
N THR A 137 -15.44 3.51 2.64
CA THR A 137 -15.43 4.75 3.42
C THR A 137 -14.01 5.04 3.87
N PHE A 138 -13.61 6.31 3.84
CA PHE A 138 -12.36 6.79 4.40
C PHE A 138 -12.55 8.16 5.03
N MET A 139 -11.62 8.55 5.91
CA MET A 139 -11.54 9.89 6.45
C MET A 139 -10.32 10.59 5.83
N VAL A 140 -10.51 11.85 5.43
CA VAL A 140 -9.42 12.69 4.94
C VAL A 140 -8.53 13.08 6.13
N PRO A 141 -7.20 12.82 6.09
CA PRO A 141 -6.30 13.16 7.18
C PRO A 141 -6.32 14.65 7.53
N LYS A 142 -5.96 14.97 8.78
CA LYS A 142 -5.78 16.36 9.24
C LYS A 142 -4.61 17.06 8.54
N ASP A 143 -3.59 16.31 8.15
CA ASP A 143 -2.31 16.81 7.62
C ASP A 143 -2.30 17.16 6.14
N ILE A 144 -3.47 17.30 5.50
CA ILE A 144 -3.50 17.77 4.12
C ILE A 144 -3.01 19.22 4.01
N ARG A 145 -2.51 19.60 2.86
CA ARG A 145 -2.32 21.02 2.56
C ARG A 145 -3.68 21.68 2.33
N TYR A 146 -3.97 22.76 3.05
CA TYR A 146 -5.29 23.40 3.04
C TYR A 146 -5.60 24.22 1.77
N ASN A 147 -4.61 24.47 0.90
CA ASN A 147 -4.88 25.04 -0.44
C ASN A 147 -5.71 24.06 -1.27
N TYR A 148 -6.58 24.57 -2.11
CA TYR A 148 -7.47 23.78 -2.96
C TYR A 148 -6.75 23.30 -4.21
N GLY A 149 -7.00 22.04 -4.62
CA GLY A 149 -6.47 21.47 -5.84
C GLY A 149 -7.13 20.13 -6.16
N ALA A 150 -6.97 19.66 -7.40
CA ALA A 150 -7.53 18.39 -7.84
C ALA A 150 -6.80 17.21 -7.20
N GLY A 151 -7.57 16.28 -6.64
CA GLY A 151 -7.08 14.99 -6.16
C GLY A 151 -7.14 13.91 -7.24
N ARG A 152 -6.63 12.73 -6.90
CA ARG A 152 -6.66 11.55 -7.77
C ARG A 152 -7.03 10.31 -6.97
N ILE A 153 -7.87 9.46 -7.53
CA ILE A 153 -8.14 8.11 -7.06
C ILE A 153 -7.70 7.14 -8.15
N ALA A 154 -6.95 6.11 -7.80
CA ALA A 154 -6.70 4.96 -8.66
C ALA A 154 -7.33 3.71 -8.05
N TYR A 155 -7.77 2.84 -8.94
CA TYR A 155 -8.40 1.57 -8.62
C TYR A 155 -7.70 0.43 -9.34
N TYR A 156 -7.55 -0.67 -8.63
CA TYR A 156 -7.24 -1.98 -9.18
C TYR A 156 -8.24 -2.98 -8.60
N ALA A 157 -8.83 -3.80 -9.44
CA ALA A 157 -9.78 -4.83 -9.03
C ALA A 157 -9.31 -6.21 -9.49
N TYR A 158 -9.55 -7.21 -8.68
CA TYR A 158 -9.24 -8.60 -8.96
C TYR A 158 -10.44 -9.47 -8.57
N ASP A 159 -10.95 -10.25 -9.54
CA ASP A 159 -11.98 -11.25 -9.30
C ASP A 159 -11.33 -12.51 -8.75
N THR A 160 -11.77 -12.96 -7.56
CA THR A 160 -11.14 -14.07 -6.84
C THR A 160 -11.46 -15.44 -7.40
N GLU A 161 -12.50 -15.57 -8.23
CA GLU A 161 -12.92 -16.84 -8.83
C GLU A 161 -12.39 -17.00 -10.26
N SER A 162 -12.57 -15.97 -11.09
CA SER A 162 -12.15 -16.00 -12.50
C SER A 162 -10.70 -15.62 -12.72
N GLY A 163 -10.09 -14.86 -11.80
CA GLY A 163 -8.77 -14.27 -11.97
C GLY A 163 -8.76 -13.05 -12.90
N GLU A 164 -9.94 -12.54 -13.27
CA GLU A 164 -10.07 -11.35 -14.12
C GLU A 164 -9.69 -10.08 -13.34
N GLU A 165 -9.12 -9.11 -14.06
CA GLU A 165 -8.60 -7.90 -13.49
C GLU A 165 -9.23 -6.66 -14.11
N GLY A 166 -9.35 -5.59 -13.33
CA GLY A 166 -9.87 -4.31 -13.79
C GLY A 166 -9.08 -3.14 -13.21
N ILE A 167 -9.01 -2.05 -13.97
CA ILE A 167 -8.38 -0.80 -13.52
C ILE A 167 -9.29 0.39 -13.72
N GLY A 168 -9.06 1.46 -12.96
CA GLY A 168 -9.78 2.70 -13.13
C GLY A 168 -9.10 3.87 -12.44
N HIS A 169 -9.57 5.06 -12.74
CA HIS A 169 -9.18 6.28 -12.03
C HIS A 169 -10.32 7.28 -11.99
N PHE A 170 -10.25 8.19 -11.03
CA PHE A 170 -11.20 9.29 -10.88
C PHE A 170 -10.46 10.54 -10.40
N GLU A 171 -10.62 11.67 -11.09
CA GLU A 171 -9.92 12.92 -10.83
C GLU A 171 -10.88 14.13 -10.76
N ASN A 172 -12.19 13.91 -10.86
CA ASN A 172 -13.18 15.00 -10.89
C ASN A 172 -13.66 15.38 -9.48
N PHE A 173 -12.72 15.80 -8.62
CA PHE A 173 -12.98 16.32 -7.28
C PHE A 173 -11.84 17.21 -6.80
N ILE A 174 -12.13 18.04 -5.79
CA ILE A 174 -11.18 18.96 -5.19
C ILE A 174 -10.84 18.51 -3.78
N ILE A 175 -9.63 18.77 -3.33
CA ILE A 175 -9.18 18.57 -1.96
C ILE A 175 -8.66 19.91 -1.42
N GLY A 176 -9.04 20.27 -0.18
CA GLY A 176 -8.54 21.48 0.46
C GLY A 176 -9.46 22.02 1.54
N GLY A 177 -8.95 22.93 2.34
CA GLY A 177 -9.67 23.49 3.50
C GLY A 177 -9.85 22.48 4.64
N SER A 178 -10.54 22.90 5.69
CA SER A 178 -10.85 22.06 6.86
C SER A 178 -12.35 21.86 6.99
N SER A 179 -12.76 20.73 7.55
CA SER A 179 -14.16 20.48 7.96
C SER A 179 -14.61 21.51 9.00
N THR A 180 -15.88 21.87 8.96
CA THR A 180 -16.54 22.67 10.00
C THR A 180 -16.98 21.81 11.18
N VAL A 181 -16.91 20.48 11.06
CA VAL A 181 -17.22 19.54 12.13
C VAL A 181 -16.00 19.42 13.03
N GLU A 182 -16.13 19.81 14.28
CA GLU A 182 -15.10 19.59 15.29
C GLU A 182 -15.15 18.14 15.76
N ILE A 183 -14.02 17.43 15.61
CA ILE A 183 -13.82 16.09 16.18
C ILE A 183 -12.85 16.27 17.36
N VAL A 184 -13.32 15.94 18.55
CA VAL A 184 -12.48 15.97 19.76
C VAL A 184 -12.02 14.56 20.05
N ASP A 185 -10.74 14.32 19.84
CA ASP A 185 -10.06 13.08 20.19
C ASP A 185 -8.63 13.39 20.66
N THR A 186 -8.19 12.70 21.69
CA THR A 186 -6.86 12.84 22.31
C THR A 186 -6.19 11.48 22.54
N ILE A 187 -6.80 10.41 22.02
CA ILE A 187 -6.35 9.02 22.22
C ILE A 187 -5.71 8.55 20.90
N GLY A 188 -4.47 8.12 20.96
CA GLY A 188 -3.81 7.52 19.80
C GLY A 188 -4.20 6.08 19.60
N PRO A 189 -3.79 5.45 18.46
CA PRO A 189 -4.19 4.12 18.07
C PRO A 189 -3.89 3.03 19.12
N ASP A 190 -4.75 2.02 19.20
CA ASP A 190 -4.45 0.76 19.90
C ASP A 190 -3.54 -0.09 19.02
N ILE A 191 -2.45 -0.63 19.62
CA ILE A 191 -1.37 -1.31 18.90
C ILE A 191 -1.07 -2.64 19.58
N GLN A 192 -1.27 -3.74 18.86
CA GLN A 192 -0.87 -5.08 19.27
C GLN A 192 0.30 -5.57 18.42
N LEU A 193 1.43 -5.88 19.07
CA LEU A 193 2.65 -6.37 18.42
C LEU A 193 2.83 -7.86 18.63
N TYR A 194 3.29 -8.55 17.59
CA TYR A 194 3.74 -9.93 17.69
C TYR A 194 4.78 -10.26 16.61
N LEU A 195 5.51 -11.36 16.81
CA LEU A 195 6.42 -11.92 15.80
C LEU A 195 5.85 -13.25 15.30
N ASN A 196 6.02 -13.52 14.02
CA ASN A 196 5.71 -14.76 13.30
C ASN A 196 4.22 -15.18 13.36
N ASN A 197 3.61 -15.22 14.53
CA ASN A 197 2.21 -15.61 14.68
C ASN A 197 1.51 -14.85 15.84
N PRO A 198 0.16 -14.74 15.81
CA PRO A 198 -0.59 -13.99 16.81
C PRO A 198 -0.52 -14.54 18.25
N ALA A 199 -0.05 -15.79 18.43
CA ALA A 199 0.14 -16.40 19.75
C ALA A 199 1.49 -16.05 20.37
N PHE A 200 2.36 -15.30 19.69
CA PHE A 200 3.63 -14.86 20.22
C PHE A 200 3.44 -13.98 21.46
N VAL A 201 4.18 -14.27 22.51
CA VAL A 201 4.08 -13.55 23.77
C VAL A 201 5.32 -12.70 24.04
N ASP A 202 5.18 -11.62 24.77
CA ASP A 202 6.30 -10.79 25.21
C ASP A 202 7.35 -11.62 25.98
N GLY A 203 8.62 -11.46 25.63
CA GLY A 203 9.73 -12.28 26.12
C GLY A 203 9.90 -13.64 25.42
N GLY A 204 9.09 -13.93 24.39
CA GLY A 204 9.16 -15.18 23.60
C GLY A 204 10.47 -15.33 22.82
N LYS A 205 10.70 -16.53 22.30
CA LYS A 205 11.88 -16.86 21.46
C LYS A 205 11.51 -16.82 20.00
N THR A 206 12.46 -16.40 19.17
CA THR A 206 12.34 -16.37 17.71
C THR A 206 13.69 -16.70 17.05
N TYR A 207 13.67 -16.92 15.75
CA TYR A 207 14.85 -17.12 14.91
C TYR A 207 15.40 -15.78 14.37
N GLU A 208 16.49 -15.81 13.60
CA GLU A 208 17.28 -14.64 13.21
C GLU A 208 16.54 -13.68 12.25
N HIS A 209 15.54 -14.16 11.48
CA HIS A 209 14.77 -13.40 10.51
C HIS A 209 13.27 -13.40 10.83
N PRO A 210 12.82 -12.91 11.99
CA PRO A 210 11.40 -12.98 12.32
C PRO A 210 10.56 -12.06 11.45
N HIS A 211 9.29 -12.42 11.27
CA HIS A 211 8.31 -11.58 10.65
C HIS A 211 7.61 -10.76 11.73
N PHE A 212 7.70 -9.44 11.62
CA PHE A 212 7.06 -8.49 12.53
C PHE A 212 5.64 -8.18 12.05
N TYR A 213 4.71 -8.16 13.00
CA TYR A 213 3.33 -7.76 12.78
C TYR A 213 2.89 -6.73 13.82
N ALA A 214 2.12 -5.74 13.36
CA ALA A 214 1.41 -4.81 14.21
C ALA A 214 -0.05 -4.71 13.76
N ASN A 215 -0.97 -5.21 14.58
CA ASN A 215 -2.40 -4.89 14.44
C ASN A 215 -2.65 -3.53 15.03
N ILE A 216 -3.27 -2.64 14.25
CA ILE A 216 -3.53 -1.27 14.63
C ILE A 216 -5.02 -0.99 14.48
N TYR A 217 -5.61 -0.35 15.48
CA TYR A 217 -6.98 0.11 15.46
C TYR A 217 -7.10 1.53 16.00
N ASP A 218 -7.90 2.36 15.34
CA ASP A 218 -8.29 3.68 15.83
C ASP A 218 -9.69 4.05 15.35
N ALA A 219 -10.52 4.61 16.23
CA ALA A 219 -11.91 4.97 15.91
C ALA A 219 -12.03 6.07 14.85
N ASN A 220 -11.03 6.94 14.73
CA ASN A 220 -10.95 8.01 13.76
C ASN A 220 -10.10 7.66 12.53
N GLY A 221 -9.46 6.48 12.54
CA GLY A 221 -8.66 5.95 11.45
C GLY A 221 -7.15 6.13 11.63
N ILE A 222 -6.40 5.32 10.91
CA ILE A 222 -4.95 5.21 11.03
C ILE A 222 -4.29 6.11 10.00
N ASN A 223 -3.36 6.95 10.45
CA ASN A 223 -2.55 7.78 9.56
C ASN A 223 -1.41 6.96 8.97
N THR A 224 -1.53 6.65 7.69
CA THR A 224 -0.49 5.93 6.91
C THR A 224 0.21 6.86 5.92
N VAL A 225 -0.08 8.16 6.02
CA VAL A 225 0.40 9.18 5.08
C VAL A 225 1.74 9.71 5.54
N GLY A 226 2.82 9.34 4.87
CA GLY A 226 4.17 9.87 5.12
C GLY A 226 4.36 11.35 4.73
N SER A 227 3.29 12.13 4.56
CA SER A 227 3.35 13.54 4.14
C SER A 227 3.54 14.52 5.29
N GLY A 228 3.24 14.12 6.51
CA GLY A 228 3.47 14.91 7.72
C GLY A 228 4.87 14.63 8.30
N ILE A 229 5.62 15.67 8.65
CA ILE A 229 6.92 15.49 9.31
C ILE A 229 6.68 14.77 10.65
N GLY A 230 7.13 13.50 10.73
CA GLY A 230 7.13 12.73 11.97
C GLY A 230 5.88 11.90 12.27
N HIS A 231 4.91 11.79 11.33
CA HIS A 231 3.70 10.98 11.50
C HIS A 231 3.79 9.61 10.81
N ASP A 232 5.01 9.11 10.61
CA ASP A 232 5.22 7.79 10.04
C ASP A 232 4.91 6.66 11.03
N LEU A 233 4.56 5.49 10.49
CA LEU A 233 4.56 4.22 11.20
C LEU A 233 6.02 3.79 11.39
N LEU A 234 6.54 3.98 12.60
CA LEU A 234 7.96 3.79 12.89
C LEU A 234 8.19 2.57 13.78
N LEU A 235 9.05 1.68 13.31
CA LEU A 235 9.58 0.55 14.09
C LEU A 235 11.05 0.82 14.42
N MET A 236 11.40 0.73 15.69
CA MET A 236 12.77 0.91 16.19
C MET A 236 13.23 -0.37 16.89
N LEU A 237 14.39 -0.88 16.50
CA LEU A 237 15.04 -2.05 17.12
C LEU A 237 15.99 -1.57 18.24
N ASP A 238 15.88 -2.19 19.42
CA ASP A 238 16.78 -2.02 20.59
C ASP A 238 16.93 -0.57 21.08
N ASP A 239 15.87 0.22 20.88
CA ASP A 239 15.88 1.66 21.20
C ASP A 239 17.03 2.43 20.50
N ASP A 240 17.58 1.88 19.37
CA ASP A 240 18.63 2.52 18.59
C ASP A 240 18.03 3.35 17.45
N PRO A 241 18.19 4.68 17.45
CA PRO A 241 17.68 5.56 16.39
C PRO A 241 18.25 5.26 15.00
N GLN A 242 19.42 4.60 14.92
CA GLN A 242 20.02 4.20 13.63
C GLN A 242 19.35 2.94 13.05
N GLN A 243 18.65 2.19 13.86
CA GLN A 243 17.88 1.00 13.48
C GLN A 243 16.38 1.28 13.50
N THR A 244 15.99 2.33 12.76
CA THR A 244 14.60 2.75 12.62
C THR A 244 14.10 2.49 11.21
N TYR A 245 12.93 1.85 11.11
CA TYR A 245 12.28 1.46 9.85
C TYR A 245 10.96 2.21 9.71
N VAL A 246 10.75 2.83 8.54
CA VAL A 246 9.48 3.45 8.17
C VAL A 246 8.61 2.39 7.51
N LEU A 247 7.46 2.08 8.09
CA LEU A 247 6.63 0.95 7.70
C LEU A 247 5.28 1.35 7.06
N ASN A 248 5.14 2.58 6.59
CA ASN A 248 3.91 3.05 5.94
C ASN A 248 3.52 2.18 4.72
N ASP A 249 4.50 1.80 3.89
CA ASP A 249 4.29 0.97 2.70
C ASP A 249 3.98 -0.51 3.03
N TYR A 250 4.18 -0.93 4.27
CA TYR A 250 3.91 -2.28 4.77
C TYR A 250 2.57 -2.38 5.51
N PHE A 251 1.83 -1.27 5.59
CA PHE A 251 0.49 -1.26 6.17
C PHE A 251 -0.56 -1.65 5.15
N MET A 252 -1.44 -2.56 5.54
CA MET A 252 -2.60 -2.96 4.77
C MET A 252 -3.87 -2.74 5.61
N ALA A 253 -4.75 -1.85 5.13
CA ALA A 253 -6.04 -1.64 5.78
C ALA A 253 -6.90 -2.89 5.67
N GLN A 254 -7.69 -3.17 6.69
CA GLN A 254 -8.69 -4.23 6.65
C GLN A 254 -9.78 -3.90 5.61
N ASN A 255 -10.34 -4.94 4.99
CA ASN A 255 -11.42 -4.78 4.00
C ASN A 255 -12.54 -3.86 4.52
N ASN A 256 -12.91 -2.89 3.70
CA ASN A 256 -13.95 -1.90 3.97
C ASN A 256 -13.70 -1.05 5.24
N SER A 257 -12.47 -0.94 5.71
CA SER A 257 -12.13 -0.17 6.92
C SER A 257 -10.95 0.78 6.68
N TYR A 258 -11.04 1.97 7.25
CA TYR A 258 -9.92 2.90 7.40
C TYR A 258 -9.44 2.98 8.86
N GLN A 259 -10.16 2.29 9.76
CA GLN A 259 -9.98 2.34 11.21
C GLN A 259 -9.06 1.22 11.72
N GLN A 260 -8.86 0.18 10.92
CA GLN A 260 -8.10 -0.99 11.32
C GLN A 260 -7.23 -1.51 10.19
N GLY A 261 -6.05 -2.01 10.52
CA GLY A 261 -5.15 -2.64 9.57
C GLY A 261 -3.98 -3.35 10.23
N LEU A 262 -3.18 -3.95 9.38
CA LEU A 262 -2.03 -4.76 9.76
C LEU A 262 -0.77 -4.21 9.08
N VAL A 263 0.27 -3.99 9.85
CA VAL A 263 1.64 -3.88 9.33
C VAL A 263 2.25 -5.28 9.32
N SER A 264 2.86 -5.66 8.20
CA SER A 264 3.57 -6.92 8.01
C SER A 264 4.95 -6.64 7.43
N TYR A 265 6.01 -6.94 8.18
CA TYR A 265 7.38 -6.60 7.79
C TYR A 265 8.36 -7.72 8.13
N LYS A 266 9.13 -8.17 7.13
CA LYS A 266 10.21 -9.11 7.36
C LYS A 266 11.41 -8.39 7.94
N MET A 267 11.79 -8.75 9.16
CA MET A 267 12.95 -8.16 9.83
C MET A 267 14.26 -8.55 9.13
N PRO A 268 15.26 -7.64 9.09
CA PRO A 268 16.60 -8.03 8.68
C PRO A 268 17.18 -9.06 9.67
N GLU A 269 18.30 -9.67 9.27
CA GLU A 269 19.03 -10.60 10.14
C GLU A 269 19.42 -9.95 11.46
N MET A 270 19.07 -10.62 12.57
CA MET A 270 19.34 -10.16 13.92
C MET A 270 20.32 -11.09 14.63
N THR A 271 21.13 -10.51 15.50
CA THR A 271 22.10 -11.27 16.29
C THR A 271 21.40 -12.10 17.39
N GLU A 272 22.01 -13.20 17.79
CA GLU A 272 21.54 -13.97 18.95
C GLU A 272 21.58 -13.13 20.23
N GLY A 273 20.51 -13.16 21.02
CA GLY A 273 20.42 -12.41 22.27
C GLY A 273 19.02 -11.86 22.58
N LEU A 274 18.98 -10.98 23.55
CA LEU A 274 17.76 -10.27 23.94
C LEU A 274 17.62 -9.01 23.11
N HIS A 275 16.43 -8.81 22.57
CA HIS A 275 16.08 -7.67 21.73
C HIS A 275 14.75 -7.05 22.15
N SER A 276 14.50 -5.83 21.69
CA SER A 276 13.23 -5.16 21.84
C SER A 276 12.83 -4.42 20.57
N LEU A 277 11.54 -4.44 20.25
CA LEU A 277 10.95 -3.63 19.18
C LEU A 277 10.05 -2.59 19.82
N THR A 278 10.21 -1.34 19.41
CA THR A 278 9.34 -0.22 19.78
C THR A 278 8.66 0.29 18.55
N PHE A 279 7.33 0.18 18.48
CA PHE A 279 6.53 0.60 17.33
C PHE A 279 5.61 1.76 17.68
N ARG A 280 5.59 2.80 16.84
CA ARG A 280 4.73 3.99 17.00
C ARG A 280 3.81 4.14 15.80
N ALA A 281 2.54 4.43 16.08
CA ALA A 281 1.54 4.76 15.08
C ALA A 281 0.78 6.04 15.45
N TRP A 282 0.13 6.65 14.44
CA TRP A 282 -0.64 7.87 14.54
C TRP A 282 -2.05 7.67 14.01
N ASP A 283 -3.03 8.37 14.58
CA ASP A 283 -4.37 8.49 14.02
C ASP A 283 -4.46 9.64 12.99
N LEU A 284 -5.61 9.78 12.35
CA LEU A 284 -5.87 10.86 11.38
C LEU A 284 -6.05 12.25 12.01
N LEU A 285 -6.12 12.35 13.37
CA LEU A 285 -6.20 13.58 14.13
C LEU A 285 -4.84 14.01 14.73
N ASN A 286 -3.77 13.23 14.48
CA ASN A 286 -2.40 13.44 14.97
C ASN A 286 -2.19 13.10 16.45
N ASN A 287 -2.97 12.19 17.02
CA ASN A 287 -2.62 11.56 18.28
C ASN A 287 -1.75 10.32 18.00
N SER A 288 -0.81 10.03 18.87
CA SER A 288 0.06 8.86 18.69
C SER A 288 0.05 7.95 19.90
N ASN A 289 0.35 6.70 19.63
CA ASN A 289 0.63 5.73 20.68
C ASN A 289 1.87 4.90 20.30
N THR A 290 2.49 4.29 21.31
CA THR A 290 3.68 3.48 21.16
C THR A 290 3.50 2.17 21.93
N SER A 291 3.84 1.05 21.29
CA SER A 291 3.85 -0.27 21.91
C SER A 291 5.24 -0.87 21.84
N LYS A 292 5.61 -1.70 22.82
CA LYS A 292 6.93 -2.34 22.91
C LYS A 292 6.77 -3.86 23.04
N LEU A 293 7.63 -4.61 22.37
CA LEU A 293 7.71 -6.07 22.39
C LEU A 293 9.14 -6.48 22.69
N ASN A 294 9.36 -7.25 23.76
CA ASN A 294 10.65 -7.85 24.09
C ASN A 294 10.68 -9.30 23.60
N PHE A 295 11.84 -9.78 23.16
CA PHE A 295 12.00 -11.15 22.69
C PHE A 295 13.46 -11.60 22.75
N GLN A 296 13.69 -12.89 22.52
CA GLN A 296 15.02 -13.48 22.46
C GLN A 296 15.22 -14.14 21.09
N VAL A 297 16.27 -13.74 20.38
CA VAL A 297 16.74 -14.43 19.17
C VAL A 297 17.60 -15.61 19.59
N VAL A 298 17.30 -16.80 19.01
CA VAL A 298 18.02 -18.06 19.28
C VAL A 298 18.34 -18.71 17.95
N THR A 299 19.62 -18.94 17.69
CA THR A 299 20.12 -19.63 16.50
C THR A 299 19.67 -21.08 16.47
N GLY A 300 19.23 -21.57 15.30
CA GLY A 300 18.83 -22.97 15.11
C GLY A 300 17.57 -23.38 15.89
N LEU A 301 16.64 -22.45 16.07
CA LEU A 301 15.32 -22.75 16.62
C LEU A 301 14.54 -23.63 15.63
N ASP A 302 14.02 -24.78 16.11
CA ASP A 302 13.23 -25.68 15.29
C ASP A 302 11.89 -25.01 14.87
N PRO A 303 11.51 -25.11 13.58
CA PRO A 303 10.22 -24.58 13.11
C PRO A 303 9.04 -25.17 13.88
N GLN A 304 8.10 -24.32 14.28
CA GLN A 304 6.89 -24.74 14.97
C GLN A 304 5.68 -24.62 14.03
N ILE A 305 5.00 -25.74 13.79
CA ILE A 305 3.72 -25.75 13.07
C ILE A 305 2.63 -25.38 14.07
N TYR A 306 1.94 -24.26 13.86
CA TYR A 306 0.83 -23.84 14.71
C TYR A 306 -0.55 -24.06 14.08
N GLN A 307 -0.61 -24.30 12.76
CA GLN A 307 -1.85 -24.67 12.08
C GLN A 307 -1.58 -25.67 10.95
N ALA A 308 -2.36 -26.72 10.87
CA ALA A 308 -2.39 -27.65 9.76
C ALA A 308 -3.85 -28.02 9.44
N LEU A 309 -4.30 -27.69 8.23
CA LEU A 309 -5.66 -27.97 7.77
C LEU A 309 -5.61 -28.79 6.48
N ALA A 310 -6.56 -29.70 6.34
CA ALA A 310 -6.79 -30.42 5.10
C ALA A 310 -8.24 -30.21 4.65
N TYR A 311 -8.44 -29.77 3.40
CA TYR A 311 -9.79 -29.49 2.88
C TYR A 311 -9.90 -29.79 1.36
N PRO A 312 -11.10 -30.12 0.89
CA PRO A 312 -12.28 -30.50 1.68
C PRO A 312 -12.12 -31.85 2.36
N THR A 313 -12.74 -32.01 3.55
CA THR A 313 -12.80 -33.31 4.23
C THR A 313 -14.29 -33.62 4.54
N PRO A 314 -14.87 -34.68 3.94
CA PRO A 314 -14.22 -35.67 3.05
C PRO A 314 -13.95 -35.14 1.64
N VAL A 315 -12.94 -35.69 0.99
CA VAL A 315 -12.63 -35.43 -0.44
C VAL A 315 -13.35 -36.50 -1.30
N SER A 316 -13.86 -36.10 -2.48
CA SER A 316 -14.41 -37.05 -3.45
C SER A 316 -13.29 -37.87 -4.11
N VAL A 317 -13.61 -39.03 -4.68
CA VAL A 317 -12.63 -39.95 -5.32
C VAL A 317 -11.84 -39.27 -6.45
N THR A 318 -12.44 -38.24 -7.10
CA THR A 318 -11.81 -37.44 -8.18
C THR A 318 -11.45 -36.04 -7.72
N GLY A 319 -11.63 -35.69 -6.45
CA GLY A 319 -11.36 -34.38 -5.90
C GLY A 319 -9.90 -34.17 -5.54
N VAL A 320 -9.52 -32.89 -5.41
CA VAL A 320 -8.22 -32.47 -4.92
C VAL A 320 -8.32 -32.22 -3.41
N LEU A 321 -7.39 -32.78 -2.64
CA LEU A 321 -7.22 -32.48 -1.22
C LEU A 321 -6.13 -31.43 -1.10
N ASN A 322 -6.48 -30.27 -0.53
CA ASN A 322 -5.54 -29.21 -0.24
C ASN A 322 -5.06 -29.34 1.21
N PHE A 323 -3.79 -29.06 1.44
CA PHE A 323 -3.20 -28.93 2.76
C PHE A 323 -2.80 -27.47 2.94
N HIS A 324 -3.23 -26.88 4.05
CA HIS A 324 -2.78 -25.58 4.51
C HIS A 324 -1.98 -25.77 5.80
N ILE A 325 -0.72 -25.35 5.79
CA ILE A 325 0.18 -25.49 6.93
C ILE A 325 0.73 -24.11 7.24
N GLU A 326 0.53 -23.65 8.45
CA GLU A 326 1.11 -22.43 8.98
C GLU A 326 2.20 -22.77 9.99
N TYR A 327 3.36 -22.16 9.84
CA TYR A 327 4.52 -22.36 10.70
C TYR A 327 5.28 -21.04 10.86
N ASP A 328 6.16 -20.96 11.85
CA ASP A 328 6.79 -19.71 12.27
C ASP A 328 8.07 -19.33 11.51
N GLN A 329 8.49 -20.14 10.54
CA GLN A 329 9.63 -19.89 9.64
C GLN A 329 9.21 -20.04 8.16
N PRO A 330 8.40 -19.13 7.62
CA PRO A 330 7.77 -19.31 6.30
C PRO A 330 8.72 -19.24 5.09
N ASP A 331 10.00 -18.96 5.31
CA ASP A 331 10.99 -18.76 4.23
C ASP A 331 12.03 -19.91 4.10
N GLU A 332 11.86 -21.02 4.82
CA GLU A 332 12.68 -22.24 4.65
C GLU A 332 12.05 -23.29 3.75
#